data_20697c352d55b05e3346043b3a870ff5
#
_entry.id   20697c352d55b05e3346043b3a870ff5
#
_cell.length_a   1.000
_cell.length_b   1.000
_cell.length_c   1.000
_cell.angle_alpha   90.00
_cell.angle_beta   90.00
_cell.angle_gamma   90.00
#
_symmetry.space_group_name_H-M   'P 1'
#
loop_
_entity.id
_entity.type
_entity.pdbx_description
1 polymer ?
#
loop_
_entity_poly.entity_id
_entity_poly.type
_entity_poly.pdbx_seq_one_letter_code
_entity_poly.pdbx_strand_id
1 'polypeptide(L)'
;MDYSTKTKEELITLCKKYGVKGYSGKKKAEIISLLNKKSIEETTVIGEHIIVNPVIGEHITVTSTKNVSPLRYPGGKTRAISILSSYVSTHFPNKKVLLSPFFGGGSFELFMTTKGCTVHGNDLFVPLYTFWTTTQSDCDTLAAAIKEQMPMTKEKFRTLRESILQENDSMKVATSYFMINRTSFSGATLCGGYSQQAAEGRLTESSIEKLKACNLSAVTFTNLDANAFLDCHPETTDTLVYADPPYYIDTYIYGKNGDMHENFNHATFADTIKKRSDWIVSYNDCKYIRDLYKDCRIFEVKWSYGMNAKKASSEIIILPL
;
A
#
# COMPACT_ATOMS: atom_id res chain seq x y z
N MET A 1 5.50 -27.36 -21.28
CA MET A 1 6.11 -28.69 -20.98
C MET A 1 5.06 -29.78 -21.13
N ASP A 2 5.39 -30.88 -21.81
CA ASP A 2 4.46 -32.01 -21.91
C ASP A 2 4.60 -32.91 -20.66
N TYR A 3 3.53 -33.00 -19.89
CA TYR A 3 3.44 -33.79 -18.66
C TYR A 3 2.79 -35.17 -18.88
N SER A 4 2.39 -35.51 -20.11
CA SER A 4 1.64 -36.71 -20.42
C SER A 4 2.43 -38.00 -20.16
N THR A 5 3.76 -37.95 -20.35
CA THR A 5 4.68 -39.08 -20.20
C THR A 5 5.09 -39.36 -18.74
N LYS A 6 4.80 -38.46 -17.80
CA LYS A 6 5.24 -38.57 -16.39
C LYS A 6 4.32 -39.45 -15.56
N THR A 7 4.91 -40.15 -14.58
CA THR A 7 4.14 -40.90 -13.58
C THR A 7 3.37 -39.99 -12.63
N LYS A 8 2.42 -40.54 -11.88
CA LYS A 8 1.65 -39.75 -10.90
C LYS A 8 2.55 -39.24 -9.77
N GLU A 9 3.53 -40.03 -9.33
CA GLU A 9 4.50 -39.62 -8.29
C GLU A 9 5.39 -38.47 -8.76
N GLU A 10 5.86 -38.50 -10.01
CA GLU A 10 6.63 -37.39 -10.58
C GLU A 10 5.81 -36.13 -10.71
N LEU A 11 4.53 -36.22 -11.08
CA LEU A 11 3.62 -35.08 -11.17
C LEU A 11 3.33 -34.48 -9.78
N ILE A 12 3.19 -35.30 -8.75
CA ILE A 12 3.05 -34.85 -7.37
C ILE A 12 4.31 -34.11 -6.90
N THR A 13 5.48 -34.62 -7.25
CA THR A 13 6.77 -33.97 -6.96
C THR A 13 6.89 -32.62 -7.65
N LEU A 14 6.43 -32.50 -8.90
CA LEU A 14 6.38 -31.26 -9.64
C LEU A 14 5.36 -30.25 -8.99
N CYS A 15 4.20 -30.73 -8.55
CA CYS A 15 3.25 -29.88 -7.83
C CYS A 15 3.86 -29.30 -6.56
N LYS A 16 4.62 -30.08 -5.79
CA LYS A 16 5.34 -29.58 -4.61
C LYS A 16 6.40 -28.55 -5.00
N LYS A 17 7.19 -28.83 -6.03
CA LYS A 17 8.26 -27.96 -6.53
C LYS A 17 7.72 -26.60 -7.01
N TYR A 18 6.57 -26.59 -7.71
CA TYR A 18 5.97 -25.37 -8.27
C TYR A 18 4.87 -24.75 -7.40
N GLY A 19 4.72 -25.20 -6.14
CA GLY A 19 3.74 -24.63 -5.20
C GLY A 19 2.28 -24.80 -5.62
N VAL A 20 1.96 -25.78 -6.48
CA VAL A 20 0.59 -26.11 -6.88
C VAL A 20 -0.14 -26.71 -5.70
N LYS A 21 -1.33 -26.22 -5.36
CA LYS A 21 -2.17 -26.75 -4.25
C LYS A 21 -3.36 -27.54 -4.79
N GLY A 22 -3.96 -28.36 -3.95
CA GLY A 22 -5.20 -29.09 -4.27
C GLY A 22 -5.01 -30.33 -5.16
N TYR A 23 -3.81 -30.88 -5.29
CA TYR A 23 -3.52 -32.10 -6.07
C TYR A 23 -3.73 -33.40 -5.29
N SER A 24 -3.84 -33.34 -3.95
CA SER A 24 -4.03 -34.52 -3.09
C SER A 24 -5.34 -35.23 -3.44
N GLY A 25 -5.28 -36.56 -3.63
CA GLY A 25 -6.44 -37.38 -3.99
C GLY A 25 -6.89 -37.32 -5.46
N LYS A 26 -6.28 -36.47 -6.31
CA LYS A 26 -6.67 -36.31 -7.72
C LYS A 26 -6.11 -37.37 -8.64
N LYS A 27 -6.82 -37.61 -9.76
CA LYS A 27 -6.35 -38.53 -10.85
C LYS A 27 -5.23 -37.84 -11.65
N LYS A 28 -4.41 -38.65 -12.35
CA LYS A 28 -3.25 -38.20 -13.16
C LYS A 28 -3.64 -37.03 -14.10
N ALA A 29 -4.74 -37.15 -14.82
CA ALA A 29 -5.19 -36.13 -15.77
C ALA A 29 -5.54 -34.79 -15.08
N GLU A 30 -6.13 -34.81 -13.88
CA GLU A 30 -6.46 -33.61 -13.13
C GLU A 30 -5.20 -32.90 -12.57
N ILE A 31 -4.18 -33.69 -12.19
CA ILE A 31 -2.88 -33.13 -11.74
C ILE A 31 -2.15 -32.47 -12.92
N ILE A 32 -2.18 -33.09 -14.11
CA ILE A 32 -1.65 -32.47 -15.33
C ILE A 32 -2.38 -31.14 -15.65
N SER A 33 -3.70 -31.12 -15.53
CA SER A 33 -4.49 -29.90 -15.74
C SER A 33 -4.10 -28.77 -14.77
N LEU A 34 -3.86 -29.10 -13.49
CA LEU A 34 -3.40 -28.14 -12.50
C LEU A 34 -2.00 -27.59 -12.80
N LEU A 35 -1.07 -28.46 -13.24
CA LEU A 35 0.28 -28.07 -13.64
C LEU A 35 0.28 -27.21 -14.90
N ASN A 36 -0.54 -27.55 -15.91
CA ASN A 36 -0.69 -26.76 -17.12
C ASN A 36 -1.31 -25.38 -16.83
N LYS A 37 -2.33 -25.30 -15.97
CA LYS A 37 -2.94 -24.03 -15.54
C LYS A 37 -1.90 -23.13 -14.87
N LYS A 38 -1.08 -23.69 -13.99
CA LYS A 38 0.00 -22.94 -13.32
C LYS A 38 1.07 -22.47 -14.32
N SER A 39 1.43 -23.32 -15.30
CA SER A 39 2.37 -22.97 -16.37
C SER A 39 1.83 -21.85 -17.27
N ILE A 40 0.53 -21.81 -17.55
CA ILE A 40 -0.11 -20.74 -18.33
C ILE A 40 -0.10 -19.42 -17.51
N GLU A 41 -0.39 -19.48 -16.21
CA GLU A 41 -0.32 -18.32 -15.32
C GLU A 41 1.10 -17.73 -15.25
N GLU A 42 2.14 -18.57 -15.31
CA GLU A 42 3.55 -18.14 -15.37
C GLU A 42 3.97 -17.65 -16.76
N THR A 43 3.39 -18.18 -17.84
CA THR A 43 3.72 -17.81 -19.23
C THR A 43 3.00 -16.51 -19.67
N THR A 44 1.88 -16.18 -19.06
CA THR A 44 1.17 -14.92 -19.33
C THR A 44 1.89 -13.70 -18.71
N VAL A 45 2.92 -13.93 -17.90
CA VAL A 45 3.78 -12.90 -17.30
C VAL A 45 5.04 -12.64 -18.13
N ILE A 46 5.30 -13.42 -19.18
CA ILE A 46 6.50 -13.27 -20.04
C ILE A 46 6.06 -12.96 -21.48
N GLY A 47 5.59 -11.72 -21.67
CA GLY A 47 5.45 -11.10 -22.99
C GLY A 47 6.65 -10.19 -23.24
N GLU A 48 7.50 -10.62 -24.20
CA GLU A 48 8.48 -9.85 -24.95
C GLU A 48 9.61 -9.10 -24.18
N HIS A 49 10.76 -9.78 -24.03
CA HIS A 49 12.05 -9.08 -23.94
C HIS A 49 13.08 -9.72 -24.89
N ILE A 50 13.56 -8.91 -25.81
CA ILE A 50 14.68 -9.14 -26.70
C ILE A 50 15.93 -9.46 -25.86
N ILE A 51 16.55 -10.61 -26.14
CA ILE A 51 17.80 -11.04 -25.49
C ILE A 51 18.95 -10.24 -26.11
N VAL A 52 19.54 -9.34 -25.33
CA VAL A 52 20.87 -8.81 -25.57
C VAL A 52 21.79 -9.46 -24.54
N ASN A 53 22.78 -10.24 -25.01
CA ASN A 53 23.78 -10.85 -24.16
C ASN A 53 24.60 -9.82 -23.40
N PRO A 54 24.68 -9.85 -22.06
CA PRO A 54 25.62 -9.02 -21.33
C PRO A 54 26.96 -9.76 -21.16
N VAL A 55 28.02 -8.99 -21.34
CA VAL A 55 29.40 -9.31 -20.98
C VAL A 55 29.49 -9.57 -19.47
N ILE A 56 30.26 -10.58 -19.13
CA ILE A 56 30.52 -11.07 -17.75
C ILE A 56 31.16 -9.95 -16.91
N GLY A 57 30.56 -9.62 -15.78
CA GLY A 57 31.15 -8.77 -14.75
C GLY A 57 30.17 -8.44 -13.63
N GLU A 58 30.42 -9.02 -12.45
CA GLU A 58 29.83 -8.75 -11.14
C GLU A 58 28.42 -9.26 -10.84
N HIS A 59 28.39 -10.24 -9.95
CA HIS A 59 27.19 -10.74 -9.28
C HIS A 59 26.52 -9.64 -8.45
N ILE A 60 25.58 -8.94 -9.05
CA ILE A 60 24.57 -8.22 -8.27
C ILE A 60 23.48 -9.24 -7.95
N THR A 61 23.47 -9.75 -6.73
CA THR A 61 22.32 -10.48 -6.16
C THR A 61 21.15 -9.52 -6.06
N VAL A 62 20.28 -9.49 -7.08
CA VAL A 62 18.98 -8.84 -7.01
C VAL A 62 18.10 -9.67 -6.08
N THR A 63 18.18 -9.43 -4.80
CA THR A 63 17.16 -9.84 -3.86
C THR A 63 15.90 -9.03 -4.21
N SER A 64 14.88 -9.71 -4.73
CA SER A 64 13.54 -9.15 -4.90
C SER A 64 12.97 -8.83 -3.50
N THR A 65 13.37 -7.71 -2.94
CA THR A 65 12.90 -7.24 -1.64
C THR A 65 11.52 -6.64 -1.84
N LYS A 66 10.49 -7.36 -1.37
CA LYS A 66 9.15 -6.79 -1.23
C LYS A 66 9.22 -5.64 -0.25
N ASN A 67 9.11 -4.41 -0.73
CA ASN A 67 8.97 -3.25 0.15
C ASN A 67 7.53 -3.17 0.64
N VAL A 68 7.30 -3.48 1.91
CA VAL A 68 5.97 -3.64 2.49
C VAL A 68 5.78 -2.65 3.63
N SER A 69 4.67 -1.93 3.61
CA SER A 69 4.33 -1.00 4.70
C SER A 69 4.32 -1.69 6.08
N PRO A 70 4.98 -1.11 7.08
CA PRO A 70 4.94 -1.59 8.45
C PRO A 70 3.62 -1.24 9.15
N LEU A 71 2.83 -0.33 8.59
CA LEU A 71 1.58 0.15 9.18
C LEU A 71 0.39 -0.73 8.83
N ARG A 72 -0.61 -0.69 9.70
CA ARG A 72 -1.98 -1.11 9.44
C ARG A 72 -2.79 0.16 9.17
N TYR A 73 -3.20 0.38 7.94
CA TYR A 73 -3.87 1.62 7.58
C TYR A 73 -5.29 1.34 7.07
N PRO A 74 -6.32 2.04 7.60
CA PRO A 74 -7.68 1.94 7.07
C PRO A 74 -7.68 2.31 5.59
N GLY A 75 -8.35 1.54 4.76
CA GLY A 75 -8.30 1.78 3.31
C GLY A 75 -6.99 1.40 2.61
N GLY A 76 -6.01 0.84 3.34
CA GLY A 76 -4.69 0.50 2.78
C GLY A 76 -4.77 -0.40 1.55
N LYS A 77 -4.07 -0.04 0.50
CA LYS A 77 -4.16 -0.61 -0.86
C LYS A 77 -3.35 -1.90 -1.09
N THR A 78 -2.88 -2.56 -0.02
CA THR A 78 -2.07 -3.78 -0.15
C THR A 78 -2.71 -4.85 -1.05
N ARG A 79 -4.04 -4.99 -1.02
CA ARG A 79 -4.77 -5.95 -1.87
C ARG A 79 -5.13 -5.41 -3.24
N ALA A 80 -5.06 -4.10 -3.42
CA ALA A 80 -5.30 -3.42 -4.68
C ALA A 80 -4.03 -3.28 -5.53
N ILE A 81 -2.85 -3.58 -4.99
CA ILE A 81 -1.55 -3.36 -5.65
C ILE A 81 -1.53 -3.94 -7.07
N SER A 82 -1.97 -5.20 -7.26
CA SER A 82 -1.96 -5.83 -8.57
C SER A 82 -2.87 -5.12 -9.57
N ILE A 83 -4.04 -4.68 -9.12
CA ILE A 83 -5.00 -3.96 -9.95
C ILE A 83 -4.43 -2.57 -10.29
N LEU A 84 -4.03 -1.78 -9.30
CA LEU A 84 -3.44 -0.45 -9.51
C LEU A 84 -2.20 -0.51 -10.40
N SER A 85 -1.32 -1.50 -10.18
CA SER A 85 -0.14 -1.73 -10.99
C SER A 85 -0.48 -2.03 -12.46
N SER A 86 -1.57 -2.79 -12.73
CA SER A 86 -2.02 -3.05 -14.09
C SER A 86 -2.54 -1.78 -14.77
N TYR A 87 -3.28 -0.92 -14.07
CA TYR A 87 -3.69 0.38 -14.60
C TYR A 87 -2.49 1.28 -14.93
N VAL A 88 -1.49 1.34 -14.03
CA VAL A 88 -0.27 2.11 -14.30
C VAL A 88 0.44 1.58 -15.54
N SER A 89 0.68 0.28 -15.63
CA SER A 89 1.40 -0.28 -16.79
C SER A 89 0.64 -0.16 -18.10
N THR A 90 -0.69 -0.17 -18.07
CA THR A 90 -1.54 -0.07 -19.27
C THR A 90 -1.72 1.37 -19.74
N HIS A 91 -1.95 2.31 -18.83
CA HIS A 91 -2.33 3.67 -19.19
C HIS A 91 -1.20 4.70 -19.05
N PHE A 92 -0.20 4.41 -18.22
CA PHE A 92 0.91 5.31 -17.91
C PHE A 92 2.26 4.57 -17.94
N PRO A 93 2.61 3.94 -19.07
CA PRO A 93 3.88 3.23 -19.19
C PRO A 93 5.07 4.21 -19.04
N ASN A 94 6.17 3.70 -18.50
CA ASN A 94 7.46 4.43 -18.41
C ASN A 94 7.50 5.59 -17.41
N LYS A 95 6.50 5.78 -16.53
CA LYS A 95 6.56 6.78 -15.46
C LYS A 95 7.62 6.39 -14.42
N LYS A 96 8.43 7.37 -14.03
CA LYS A 96 9.57 7.19 -13.10
C LYS A 96 9.39 7.93 -11.79
N VAL A 97 8.50 8.91 -11.76
CA VAL A 97 8.20 9.73 -10.58
C VAL A 97 6.73 9.55 -10.21
N LEU A 98 6.48 9.10 -9.00
CA LEU A 98 5.14 8.99 -8.44
C LEU A 98 4.92 10.11 -7.42
N LEU A 99 3.93 10.95 -7.65
CA LEU A 99 3.45 11.93 -6.69
C LEU A 99 2.26 11.34 -5.92
N SER A 100 2.35 11.27 -4.60
CA SER A 100 1.28 10.76 -3.74
C SER A 100 0.87 11.85 -2.75
N PRO A 101 -0.18 12.65 -3.05
CA PRO A 101 -0.66 13.71 -2.16
C PRO A 101 -1.29 13.19 -0.87
N PHE A 102 -1.62 11.90 -0.80
CA PHE A 102 -2.21 11.19 0.35
C PHE A 102 -1.44 9.89 0.57
N PHE A 103 -0.26 9.99 1.15
CA PHE A 103 0.64 8.83 1.29
C PHE A 103 0.06 7.75 2.22
N GLY A 104 -0.60 8.16 3.30
CA GLY A 104 -1.24 7.24 4.24
C GLY A 104 -0.33 6.13 4.71
N GLY A 105 -0.78 4.88 4.54
CA GLY A 105 0.01 3.69 4.84
C GLY A 105 1.10 3.34 3.82
N GLY A 106 1.20 4.03 2.70
CA GLY A 106 2.25 3.90 1.71
C GLY A 106 2.33 2.54 0.97
N SER A 107 1.26 1.73 0.98
CA SER A 107 1.35 0.35 0.46
C SER A 107 1.61 0.28 -1.04
N PHE A 108 0.97 1.13 -1.82
CA PHE A 108 1.15 1.17 -3.27
C PHE A 108 2.43 1.93 -3.64
N GLU A 109 2.71 3.01 -2.95
CA GLU A 109 3.88 3.86 -3.13
C GLU A 109 5.18 3.08 -2.91
N LEU A 110 5.25 2.33 -1.80
CA LEU A 110 6.38 1.46 -1.50
C LEU A 110 6.53 0.32 -2.52
N PHE A 111 5.43 -0.21 -3.04
CA PHE A 111 5.49 -1.15 -4.14
C PHE A 111 6.06 -0.50 -5.40
N MET A 112 5.69 0.74 -5.72
CA MET A 112 6.21 1.45 -6.90
C MET A 112 7.71 1.73 -6.80
N THR A 113 8.27 1.90 -5.59
CA THR A 113 9.74 1.99 -5.43
C THR A 113 10.44 0.70 -5.88
N THR A 114 9.82 -0.48 -5.68
CA THR A 114 10.37 -1.76 -6.17
C THR A 114 10.32 -1.89 -7.69
N LYS A 115 9.56 -1.02 -8.36
CA LYS A 115 9.50 -0.90 -9.84
C LYS A 115 10.45 0.17 -10.39
N GLY A 116 11.29 0.75 -9.52
CA GLY A 116 12.27 1.75 -9.88
C GLY A 116 11.70 3.18 -9.95
N CYS A 117 10.53 3.44 -9.37
CA CYS A 117 10.01 4.78 -9.25
C CYS A 117 10.62 5.51 -8.05
N THR A 118 10.93 6.79 -8.21
CA THR A 118 11.07 7.73 -7.11
C THR A 118 9.68 8.19 -6.68
N VAL A 119 9.44 8.29 -5.38
CA VAL A 119 8.14 8.68 -4.81
C VAL A 119 8.28 9.98 -4.05
N HIS A 120 7.46 10.95 -4.37
CA HIS A 120 7.21 12.12 -3.53
C HIS A 120 5.91 11.89 -2.79
N GLY A 121 6.01 11.56 -1.51
CA GLY A 121 4.88 11.30 -0.62
C GLY A 121 4.53 12.54 0.19
N ASN A 122 3.25 12.78 0.33
CA ASN A 122 2.72 13.84 1.17
C ASN A 122 1.60 13.30 2.06
N ASP A 123 1.54 13.79 3.28
CA ASP A 123 0.39 13.54 4.14
C ASP A 123 0.18 14.75 5.06
N LEU A 124 -1.07 15.20 5.15
CA LEU A 124 -1.41 16.36 5.98
C LEU A 124 -1.39 16.03 7.48
N PHE A 125 -1.55 14.74 7.84
CA PHE A 125 -1.61 14.32 9.22
C PHE A 125 -0.22 14.29 9.88
N VAL A 126 0.10 15.31 10.65
CA VAL A 126 1.42 15.52 11.26
C VAL A 126 1.99 14.28 11.95
N PRO A 127 1.25 13.52 12.80
CA PRO A 127 1.83 12.34 13.44
C PRO A 127 2.24 11.23 12.47
N LEU A 128 1.54 11.07 11.35
CA LEU A 128 1.87 10.11 10.32
C LEU A 128 3.09 10.58 9.50
N TYR A 129 3.12 11.84 9.10
CA TYR A 129 4.28 12.46 8.46
C TYR A 129 5.54 12.31 9.33
N THR A 130 5.44 12.65 10.61
CA THR A 130 6.53 12.51 11.58
C THR A 130 6.99 11.05 11.71
N PHE A 131 6.05 10.10 11.75
CA PHE A 131 6.39 8.67 11.75
C PHE A 131 7.23 8.29 10.52
N TRP A 132 6.81 8.69 9.31
CA TRP A 132 7.53 8.33 8.09
C TRP A 132 8.91 8.99 8.01
N THR A 133 9.02 10.27 8.34
CA THR A 133 10.31 10.99 8.32
C THR A 133 11.28 10.47 9.38
N THR A 134 10.80 10.16 10.59
CA THR A 134 11.63 9.54 11.64
C THR A 134 12.04 8.12 11.25
N THR A 135 11.13 7.32 10.65
CA THR A 135 11.49 5.99 10.13
C THR A 135 12.59 6.08 9.07
N GLN A 136 12.56 7.11 8.22
CA GLN A 136 13.56 7.31 7.18
C GLN A 136 14.91 7.75 7.74
N SER A 137 14.92 8.65 8.72
CA SER A 137 16.15 9.26 9.24
C SER A 137 16.85 8.41 10.29
N ASP A 138 16.09 7.74 11.17
CA ASP A 138 16.64 6.99 12.31
C ASP A 138 15.75 5.82 12.75
N CYS A 139 15.63 4.84 11.86
CA CYS A 139 14.79 3.66 12.09
C CYS A 139 15.25 2.79 13.25
N ASP A 140 16.57 2.69 13.48
CA ASP A 140 17.10 1.83 14.55
C ASP A 140 16.79 2.39 15.93
N THR A 141 16.95 3.69 16.15
CA THR A 141 16.56 4.35 17.40
C THR A 141 15.04 4.28 17.60
N LEU A 142 14.25 4.49 16.55
CA LEU A 142 12.80 4.34 16.61
C LEU A 142 12.39 2.91 17.02
N ALA A 143 13.00 1.91 16.41
CA ALA A 143 12.74 0.50 16.73
C ALA A 143 13.09 0.17 18.19
N ALA A 144 14.22 0.69 18.69
CA ALA A 144 14.63 0.54 20.09
C ALA A 144 13.65 1.22 21.05
N ALA A 145 13.22 2.45 20.77
CA ALA A 145 12.26 3.19 21.57
C ALA A 145 10.88 2.49 21.63
N ILE A 146 10.42 1.92 20.50
CA ILE A 146 9.20 1.11 20.47
C ILE A 146 9.33 -0.11 21.36
N LYS A 147 10.46 -0.84 21.25
CA LYS A 147 10.71 -2.05 22.02
C LYS A 147 10.77 -1.79 23.52
N GLU A 148 11.44 -0.73 23.95
CA GLU A 148 11.52 -0.31 25.34
C GLU A 148 10.14 0.00 25.92
N GLN A 149 9.24 0.52 25.12
CA GLN A 149 7.89 0.88 25.55
C GLN A 149 6.88 -0.28 25.51
N MET A 150 7.23 -1.45 25.01
CA MET A 150 6.35 -2.63 25.03
C MET A 150 6.27 -3.24 26.44
N PRO A 151 5.12 -3.90 26.80
CA PRO A 151 3.89 -4.00 26.02
C PRO A 151 3.00 -2.76 26.09
N MET A 152 2.01 -2.66 25.18
CA MET A 152 0.97 -1.63 25.26
C MET A 152 -0.16 -2.05 26.21
N THR A 153 -0.46 -1.21 27.18
CA THR A 153 -1.66 -1.33 28.03
C THR A 153 -2.76 -0.36 27.56
N LYS A 154 -3.99 -0.58 28.04
CA LYS A 154 -5.10 0.31 27.73
C LYS A 154 -4.90 1.74 28.26
N GLU A 155 -4.32 1.86 29.47
CA GLU A 155 -3.98 3.16 30.08
C GLU A 155 -2.94 3.88 29.25
N LYS A 156 -1.84 3.20 28.91
CA LYS A 156 -0.78 3.74 28.07
C LYS A 156 -1.29 4.17 26.70
N PHE A 157 -2.14 3.34 26.06
CA PHE A 157 -2.79 3.69 24.79
C PHE A 157 -3.56 5.00 24.91
N ARG A 158 -4.37 5.17 25.96
CA ARG A 158 -5.14 6.38 26.19
C ARG A 158 -4.24 7.59 26.38
N THR A 159 -3.22 7.49 27.24
CA THR A 159 -2.27 8.57 27.48
C THR A 159 -1.56 9.01 26.21
N LEU A 160 -0.99 8.07 25.44
CA LEU A 160 -0.32 8.38 24.18
C LEU A 160 -1.27 9.01 23.15
N ARG A 161 -2.50 8.49 23.04
CA ARG A 161 -3.52 9.02 22.11
C ARG A 161 -3.94 10.45 22.47
N GLU A 162 -4.03 10.79 23.77
CA GLU A 162 -4.38 12.12 24.23
C GLU A 162 -3.26 13.14 24.02
N SER A 163 -2.00 12.73 24.21
CA SER A 163 -0.82 13.61 24.19
C SER A 163 -0.16 13.77 22.81
N ILE A 164 -0.35 12.84 21.88
CA ILE A 164 0.42 12.78 20.63
C ILE A 164 0.34 14.06 19.78
N LEU A 165 -0.78 14.77 19.79
CA LEU A 165 -0.95 16.01 19.02
C LEU A 165 -0.31 17.25 19.69
N GLN A 166 0.08 17.15 20.96
CA GLN A 166 0.78 18.19 21.72
C GLN A 166 2.27 17.86 21.93
N GLU A 167 2.70 16.66 21.56
CA GLU A 167 4.11 16.26 21.65
C GLU A 167 4.92 16.91 20.50
N ASN A 168 6.08 17.47 20.83
CA ASN A 168 6.97 18.15 19.88
C ASN A 168 8.22 17.32 19.55
N ASP A 169 8.52 16.29 20.34
CA ASP A 169 9.64 15.38 20.09
C ASP A 169 9.25 14.38 19.00
N SER A 170 9.90 14.48 17.85
CA SER A 170 9.61 13.64 16.68
C SER A 170 9.75 12.14 16.97
N MET A 171 10.75 11.74 17.77
CA MET A 171 10.95 10.34 18.15
C MET A 171 9.81 9.82 19.03
N LYS A 172 9.35 10.62 19.98
CA LYS A 172 8.18 10.26 20.81
C LYS A 172 6.90 10.23 20.01
N VAL A 173 6.69 11.18 19.09
CA VAL A 173 5.53 11.18 18.17
C VAL A 173 5.54 9.93 17.32
N ALA A 174 6.65 9.61 16.67
CA ALA A 174 6.78 8.43 15.79
C ALA A 174 6.58 7.12 16.56
N THR A 175 7.18 6.99 17.73
CA THR A 175 7.03 5.84 18.64
C THR A 175 5.58 5.67 19.04
N SER A 176 4.93 6.74 19.51
CA SER A 176 3.54 6.74 19.93
C SER A 176 2.62 6.40 18.75
N TYR A 177 2.86 6.98 17.57
CA TYR A 177 2.07 6.73 16.38
C TYR A 177 2.10 5.26 15.98
N PHE A 178 3.29 4.65 15.90
CA PHE A 178 3.43 3.24 15.55
C PHE A 178 2.72 2.34 16.58
N MET A 179 2.94 2.58 17.87
CA MET A 179 2.33 1.78 18.93
C MET A 179 0.80 1.90 18.91
N ILE A 180 0.24 3.10 18.77
CA ILE A 180 -1.20 3.33 18.66
C ILE A 180 -1.76 2.63 17.41
N ASN A 181 -1.10 2.78 16.25
CA ASN A 181 -1.50 2.14 15.01
C ASN A 181 -1.58 0.61 15.15
N ARG A 182 -0.56 0.00 15.75
CA ARG A 182 -0.47 -1.47 15.90
C ARG A 182 -1.47 -2.03 16.90
N THR A 183 -1.94 -1.22 17.86
CA THR A 183 -2.78 -1.66 18.98
C THR A 183 -4.21 -1.12 18.93
N SER A 184 -4.53 -0.26 17.95
CA SER A 184 -5.89 0.19 17.71
C SER A 184 -6.74 -0.84 16.96
N PHE A 185 -8.04 -0.81 17.18
CA PHE A 185 -8.99 -1.62 16.41
C PHE A 185 -8.86 -1.29 14.90
N SER A 186 -8.69 -2.32 14.09
CA SER A 186 -8.50 -2.21 12.62
C SER A 186 -7.36 -1.30 12.14
N GLY A 187 -6.46 -0.84 13.02
CA GLY A 187 -5.40 0.09 12.67
C GLY A 187 -5.89 1.53 12.49
N ALA A 188 -7.09 1.87 12.98
CA ALA A 188 -7.69 3.19 12.83
C ALA A 188 -7.01 4.30 13.65
N THR A 189 -5.83 4.00 14.24
CA THR A 189 -5.02 4.97 14.99
C THR A 189 -5.82 5.82 15.97
N LEU A 190 -5.82 7.13 15.82
CA LEU A 190 -6.47 8.05 16.75
C LEU A 190 -8.01 8.00 16.71
N CYS A 191 -8.61 7.55 15.59
CA CYS A 191 -10.05 7.31 15.50
C CYS A 191 -10.46 5.96 16.12
N GLY A 192 -9.51 5.02 16.25
CA GLY A 192 -9.77 3.69 16.81
C GLY A 192 -9.64 3.64 18.32
N GLY A 193 -10.39 2.73 18.94
CA GLY A 193 -10.21 2.34 20.34
C GLY A 193 -9.07 1.33 20.50
N TYR A 194 -8.59 1.16 21.74
CA TYR A 194 -7.65 0.09 22.11
C TYR A 194 -8.22 -1.28 21.84
N SER A 195 -7.41 -2.17 21.31
CA SER A 195 -7.73 -3.58 21.12
C SER A 195 -6.68 -4.47 21.79
N GLN A 196 -7.06 -5.21 22.81
CA GLN A 196 -6.19 -6.16 23.50
C GLN A 196 -5.62 -7.19 22.51
N GLN A 197 -6.50 -7.77 21.67
CA GLN A 197 -6.07 -8.72 20.64
C GLN A 197 -5.06 -8.13 19.66
N ALA A 198 -5.21 -6.84 19.31
CA ALA A 198 -4.24 -6.17 18.44
C ALA A 198 -2.93 -5.90 19.19
N ALA A 199 -2.98 -5.50 20.46
CA ALA A 199 -1.78 -5.27 21.27
C ALA A 199 -0.93 -6.55 21.39
N GLU A 200 -1.55 -7.69 21.65
CA GLU A 200 -0.85 -8.97 21.76
C GLU A 200 -0.39 -9.55 20.42
N GLY A 201 -1.23 -9.46 19.39
CA GLY A 201 -0.98 -10.13 18.12
C GLY A 201 -0.37 -9.24 17.02
N ARG A 202 -0.25 -7.92 17.23
CA ARG A 202 0.18 -6.98 16.19
C ARG A 202 1.35 -6.08 16.59
N LEU A 203 1.47 -5.72 17.85
CA LEU A 203 2.65 -5.04 18.39
C LEU A 203 3.64 -6.10 18.88
N THR A 204 4.47 -6.60 17.99
CA THR A 204 5.36 -7.75 18.20
C THR A 204 6.76 -7.46 17.66
N GLU A 205 7.77 -8.22 18.06
CA GLU A 205 9.12 -8.16 17.47
C GLU A 205 9.07 -8.27 15.94
N SER A 206 8.25 -9.18 15.39
CA SER A 206 8.07 -9.31 13.94
C SER A 206 7.52 -8.04 13.28
N SER A 207 6.76 -7.20 14.01
CA SER A 207 6.29 -5.92 13.49
C SER A 207 7.39 -4.85 13.50
N ILE A 208 8.31 -4.92 14.45
CA ILE A 208 9.49 -4.06 14.53
C ILE A 208 10.48 -4.45 13.42
N GLU A 209 10.69 -5.74 13.19
CA GLU A 209 11.53 -6.20 12.07
C GLU A 209 10.97 -5.76 10.70
N LYS A 210 9.65 -5.73 10.53
CA LYS A 210 9.01 -5.17 9.32
C LYS A 210 9.22 -3.67 9.19
N LEU A 211 9.23 -2.93 10.30
CA LEU A 211 9.55 -1.51 10.31
C LEU A 211 10.99 -1.30 9.83
N LYS A 212 11.95 -2.04 10.38
CA LYS A 212 13.37 -1.98 10.00
C LYS A 212 13.63 -2.40 8.55
N ALA A 213 12.86 -3.34 8.03
CA ALA A 213 12.96 -3.81 6.66
C ALA A 213 12.30 -2.87 5.62
N CYS A 214 11.62 -1.81 6.05
CA CYS A 214 10.97 -0.86 5.17
C CYS A 214 12.02 0.05 4.50
N ASN A 215 12.17 -0.07 3.19
CA ASN A 215 13.11 0.76 2.44
C ASN A 215 12.46 2.06 1.95
N LEU A 216 12.91 3.18 2.47
CA LEU A 216 12.43 4.53 2.15
C LEU A 216 13.44 5.35 1.33
N SER A 217 14.53 4.75 0.84
CA SER A 217 15.61 5.47 0.13
C SER A 217 15.16 6.17 -1.16
N ALA A 218 14.10 5.68 -1.79
CA ALA A 218 13.51 6.27 -3.00
C ALA A 218 12.25 7.11 -2.70
N VAL A 219 12.01 7.49 -1.45
CA VAL A 219 10.83 8.28 -1.03
C VAL A 219 11.28 9.60 -0.42
N THR A 220 10.62 10.69 -0.76
CA THR A 220 10.71 11.98 -0.05
C THR A 220 9.36 12.31 0.56
N PHE A 221 9.35 13.00 1.70
CA PHE A 221 8.11 13.31 2.42
C PHE A 221 7.90 14.80 2.61
N THR A 222 6.64 15.23 2.47
CA THR A 222 6.17 16.59 2.78
C THR A 222 4.92 16.54 3.65
N ASN A 223 4.65 17.63 4.35
CA ASN A 223 3.44 17.80 5.18
C ASN A 223 2.71 19.07 4.71
N LEU A 224 2.03 18.97 3.59
CA LEU A 224 1.32 20.06 2.94
C LEU A 224 -0.15 19.70 2.71
N ASP A 225 -0.99 20.70 2.48
CA ASP A 225 -2.28 20.47 1.82
C ASP A 225 -2.07 19.80 0.46
N ALA A 226 -2.98 18.91 0.05
CA ALA A 226 -2.84 18.12 -1.17
C ALA A 226 -2.75 18.98 -2.45
N ASN A 227 -3.48 20.10 -2.51
CA ASN A 227 -3.43 21.02 -3.65
C ASN A 227 -2.09 21.76 -3.66
N ALA A 228 -1.67 22.30 -2.49
CA ALA A 228 -0.36 22.93 -2.35
C ALA A 228 0.79 21.98 -2.70
N PHE A 229 0.70 20.72 -2.31
CA PHE A 229 1.66 19.69 -2.71
C PHE A 229 1.72 19.52 -4.23
N LEU A 230 0.58 19.44 -4.91
CA LEU A 230 0.52 19.33 -6.36
C LEU A 230 1.07 20.59 -7.05
N ASP A 231 0.77 21.77 -6.53
CA ASP A 231 1.27 23.04 -7.07
C ASP A 231 2.81 23.15 -6.98
N CYS A 232 3.42 22.61 -5.93
CA CYS A 232 4.88 22.56 -5.78
C CYS A 232 5.57 21.52 -6.68
N HIS A 233 4.82 20.61 -7.31
CA HIS A 233 5.35 19.56 -8.18
C HIS A 233 4.78 19.70 -9.61
N PRO A 234 5.39 20.50 -10.47
CA PRO A 234 4.93 20.67 -11.85
C PRO A 234 4.92 19.34 -12.60
N GLU A 235 4.00 19.22 -13.54
CA GLU A 235 3.88 18.03 -14.39
C GLU A 235 5.07 17.89 -15.32
N THR A 236 5.59 16.68 -15.45
CA THR A 236 6.63 16.29 -16.41
C THR A 236 6.22 15.01 -17.13
N THR A 237 6.88 14.67 -18.21
CA THR A 237 6.62 13.42 -18.96
C THR A 237 6.79 12.17 -18.12
N ASP A 238 7.64 12.20 -17.09
CA ASP A 238 7.96 11.06 -16.23
C ASP A 238 7.07 10.96 -14.99
N THR A 239 6.25 11.99 -14.75
CA THR A 239 5.44 12.10 -13.52
C THR A 239 4.10 11.39 -13.69
N LEU A 240 3.67 10.69 -12.63
CA LEU A 240 2.31 10.17 -12.44
C LEU A 240 1.82 10.60 -11.06
N VAL A 241 0.61 11.11 -10.96
CA VAL A 241 -0.05 11.31 -9.66
C VAL A 241 -0.89 10.09 -9.33
N TYR A 242 -0.67 9.49 -8.16
CA TYR A 242 -1.58 8.55 -7.55
C TYR A 242 -2.21 9.16 -6.31
N ALA A 243 -3.51 9.31 -6.30
CA ALA A 243 -4.26 9.88 -5.19
C ALA A 243 -5.27 8.89 -4.60
N ASP A 244 -5.21 8.72 -3.28
CA ASP A 244 -6.16 7.95 -2.48
C ASP A 244 -6.71 8.86 -1.38
N PRO A 245 -7.52 9.88 -1.74
CA PRO A 245 -7.98 10.88 -0.80
C PRO A 245 -8.95 10.29 0.23
N PRO A 246 -9.26 11.02 1.32
CA PRO A 246 -10.31 10.61 2.23
C PRO A 246 -11.60 10.30 1.48
N TYR A 247 -12.25 9.15 1.78
CA TYR A 247 -13.44 8.72 1.07
C TYR A 247 -14.66 9.54 1.46
N TYR A 248 -15.56 9.76 0.52
CA TYR A 248 -16.85 10.40 0.80
C TYR A 248 -17.81 9.39 1.45
N ILE A 249 -17.76 9.30 2.77
CA ILE A 249 -18.53 8.35 3.60
C ILE A 249 -18.98 9.01 4.90
N ASP A 250 -20.08 8.52 5.47
CA ASP A 250 -20.65 9.04 6.73
C ASP A 250 -19.94 8.52 8.00
N THR A 251 -18.73 7.95 7.88
CA THR A 251 -18.01 7.36 9.02
C THR A 251 -16.66 8.03 9.25
N TYR A 252 -16.37 8.34 10.51
CA TYR A 252 -15.13 8.99 10.96
C TYR A 252 -13.97 7.99 11.01
N ILE A 253 -13.07 8.02 10.03
CA ILE A 253 -11.98 7.03 9.91
C ILE A 253 -10.59 7.66 10.04
N TYR A 254 -10.43 8.96 9.73
CA TYR A 254 -9.14 9.64 9.67
C TYR A 254 -9.05 10.83 10.63
N GLY A 255 -7.85 11.11 11.16
CA GLY A 255 -7.61 12.15 12.16
C GLY A 255 -7.95 11.74 13.59
N LYS A 256 -8.15 12.69 14.50
CA LYS A 256 -8.46 12.42 15.92
C LYS A 256 -9.94 12.11 16.15
N ASN A 257 -10.83 12.78 15.45
CA ASN A 257 -12.28 12.64 15.58
C ASN A 257 -12.97 12.64 14.21
N GLY A 258 -12.24 12.24 13.14
CA GLY A 258 -12.74 12.35 11.77
C GLY A 258 -12.50 13.72 11.12
N ASP A 259 -11.79 14.63 11.79
CA ASP A 259 -11.51 16.00 11.35
C ASP A 259 -10.82 16.08 10.00
N MET A 260 -9.93 15.10 9.70
CA MET A 260 -9.26 14.99 8.39
C MET A 260 -10.20 14.53 7.27
N HIS A 261 -11.37 14.03 7.61
CA HIS A 261 -12.38 13.53 6.69
C HIS A 261 -13.46 14.59 6.40
N GLU A 262 -13.96 15.24 7.45
CA GLU A 262 -15.03 16.24 7.34
C GLU A 262 -14.59 17.50 6.60
N ASN A 263 -13.32 17.90 6.72
CA ASN A 263 -12.79 19.13 6.15
C ASN A 263 -12.19 18.97 4.75
N PHE A 264 -12.16 17.75 4.19
CA PHE A 264 -11.59 17.54 2.86
C PHE A 264 -12.55 18.03 1.76
N ASN A 265 -12.08 19.00 0.97
CA ASN A 265 -12.86 19.55 -0.13
C ASN A 265 -12.66 18.73 -1.41
N HIS A 266 -13.51 17.73 -1.62
CA HIS A 266 -13.49 16.85 -2.77
C HIS A 266 -13.62 17.59 -4.11
N ALA A 267 -14.44 18.65 -4.18
CA ALA A 267 -14.66 19.42 -5.40
C ALA A 267 -13.39 20.19 -5.80
N THR A 268 -12.79 20.91 -4.87
CA THR A 268 -11.54 21.65 -5.11
C THR A 268 -10.42 20.70 -5.52
N PHE A 269 -10.30 19.54 -4.87
CA PHE A 269 -9.30 18.55 -5.25
C PHE A 269 -9.55 17.98 -6.66
N ALA A 270 -10.81 17.68 -7.01
CA ALA A 270 -11.18 17.22 -8.35
C ALA A 270 -10.82 18.27 -9.42
N ASP A 271 -11.08 19.54 -9.16
CA ASP A 271 -10.70 20.63 -10.07
C ASP A 271 -9.18 20.77 -10.22
N THR A 272 -8.42 20.54 -9.15
CA THR A 272 -6.95 20.59 -9.19
C THR A 272 -6.37 19.42 -9.97
N ILE A 273 -6.79 18.19 -9.67
CA ILE A 273 -6.20 17.00 -10.32
C ILE A 273 -6.55 16.93 -11.81
N LYS A 274 -7.74 17.36 -12.22
CA LYS A 274 -8.18 17.37 -13.61
C LYS A 274 -7.39 18.33 -14.52
N LYS A 275 -6.65 19.27 -13.97
CA LYS A 275 -5.75 20.15 -14.74
C LYS A 275 -4.48 19.41 -15.20
N ARG A 276 -4.25 18.20 -14.70
CA ARG A 276 -3.08 17.38 -15.03
C ARG A 276 -3.45 16.29 -16.05
N SER A 277 -2.46 15.81 -16.80
CA SER A 277 -2.66 14.80 -17.83
C SER A 277 -2.53 13.38 -17.29
N ASP A 278 -1.62 13.15 -16.35
CA ASP A 278 -1.22 11.82 -15.90
C ASP A 278 -1.53 11.61 -14.42
N TRP A 279 -2.68 11.03 -14.13
CA TRP A 279 -3.11 10.75 -12.76
C TRP A 279 -4.05 9.55 -12.66
N ILE A 280 -4.05 8.94 -11.47
CA ILE A 280 -4.98 7.90 -11.04
C ILE A 280 -5.54 8.33 -9.69
N VAL A 281 -6.86 8.27 -9.55
CA VAL A 281 -7.54 8.50 -8.27
C VAL A 281 -8.34 7.25 -7.90
N SER A 282 -8.23 6.79 -6.65
CA SER A 282 -9.10 5.76 -6.08
C SER A 282 -10.10 6.38 -5.11
N TYR A 283 -11.37 5.94 -5.21
CA TYR A 283 -12.46 6.41 -4.34
C TYR A 283 -13.45 5.29 -4.03
N ASN A 284 -14.25 5.50 -2.96
CA ASN A 284 -15.48 4.75 -2.80
C ASN A 284 -16.48 5.11 -3.90
N ASP A 285 -17.21 4.12 -4.40
CA ASP A 285 -18.23 4.33 -5.41
C ASP A 285 -19.49 4.98 -4.80
N CYS A 286 -19.73 6.23 -5.14
CA CYS A 286 -20.94 6.93 -4.79
C CYS A 286 -21.31 7.98 -5.85
N LYS A 287 -22.61 8.37 -5.85
CA LYS A 287 -23.13 9.31 -6.85
C LYS A 287 -22.35 10.63 -6.87
N TYR A 288 -22.05 11.19 -5.70
CA TYR A 288 -21.35 12.48 -5.60
C TYR A 288 -19.97 12.44 -6.28
N ILE A 289 -19.17 11.40 -6.03
CA ILE A 289 -17.85 11.25 -6.66
C ILE A 289 -17.99 10.99 -8.17
N ARG A 290 -18.95 10.16 -8.59
CA ARG A 290 -19.21 9.95 -10.03
C ARG A 290 -19.61 11.25 -10.74
N ASP A 291 -20.41 12.10 -10.09
CA ASP A 291 -20.80 13.41 -10.64
C ASP A 291 -19.60 14.37 -10.75
N LEU A 292 -18.70 14.39 -9.76
CA LEU A 292 -17.48 15.19 -9.80
C LEU A 292 -16.54 14.80 -10.96
N TYR A 293 -16.46 13.50 -11.28
CA TYR A 293 -15.55 12.97 -12.30
C TYR A 293 -16.28 12.46 -13.55
N LYS A 294 -17.50 12.96 -13.82
CA LYS A 294 -18.32 12.52 -14.96
C LYS A 294 -17.66 12.64 -16.33
N ASP A 295 -16.70 13.57 -16.47
CA ASP A 295 -15.93 13.83 -17.68
C ASP A 295 -14.61 13.03 -17.71
N CYS A 296 -14.47 12.00 -16.88
CA CYS A 296 -13.29 11.15 -16.78
C CYS A 296 -13.64 9.69 -17.03
N ARG A 297 -12.63 8.85 -17.21
CA ARG A 297 -12.82 7.40 -17.31
C ARG A 297 -12.96 6.82 -15.90
N ILE A 298 -14.09 6.17 -15.60
CA ILE A 298 -14.39 5.56 -14.31
C ILE A 298 -14.48 4.04 -14.48
N PHE A 299 -13.71 3.31 -13.69
CA PHE A 299 -13.67 1.85 -13.69
C PHE A 299 -14.11 1.32 -12.32
N GLU A 300 -15.11 0.45 -12.32
CA GLU A 300 -15.53 -0.24 -11.11
C GLU A 300 -14.54 -1.35 -10.78
N VAL A 301 -14.08 -1.37 -9.54
CA VAL A 301 -13.13 -2.36 -9.06
C VAL A 301 -13.61 -3.01 -7.77
N LYS A 302 -13.24 -4.27 -7.59
CA LYS A 302 -13.60 -5.02 -6.38
C LYS A 302 -12.33 -5.60 -5.77
N TRP A 303 -12.02 -5.19 -4.55
CA TRP A 303 -11.06 -5.88 -3.70
C TRP A 303 -11.65 -6.02 -2.30
N SER A 304 -11.25 -7.08 -1.60
CA SER A 304 -11.73 -7.32 -0.25
C SER A 304 -10.85 -6.61 0.78
N TYR A 305 -11.42 -5.73 1.61
CA TYR A 305 -10.76 -5.30 2.85
C TYR A 305 -10.83 -6.45 3.86
N GLY A 306 -9.65 -6.90 4.35
CA GLY A 306 -9.57 -8.11 5.15
C GLY A 306 -10.14 -7.95 6.54
N MET A 307 -11.19 -8.54 6.86
CA MET A 307 -11.74 -9.20 8.04
C MET A 307 -13.23 -9.54 7.88
N ASN A 308 -13.92 -8.99 6.88
CA ASN A 308 -15.27 -9.42 6.50
C ASN A 308 -15.30 -9.70 5.00
N ALA A 309 -15.05 -10.96 4.63
CA ALA A 309 -15.17 -11.44 3.25
C ALA A 309 -16.60 -11.29 2.66
N LYS A 310 -17.57 -10.88 3.48
CA LYS A 310 -18.97 -10.67 3.08
C LYS A 310 -19.31 -9.24 2.62
N LYS A 311 -18.43 -8.27 2.78
CA LYS A 311 -18.65 -6.90 2.32
C LYS A 311 -17.61 -6.56 1.25
N ALA A 312 -17.92 -6.89 -0.01
CA ALA A 312 -17.18 -6.34 -1.15
C ALA A 312 -17.41 -4.82 -1.11
N SER A 313 -16.35 -4.05 -0.89
CA SER A 313 -16.45 -2.60 -1.06
C SER A 313 -16.58 -2.33 -2.57
N SER A 314 -17.55 -1.54 -2.95
CA SER A 314 -17.62 -0.96 -4.28
C SER A 314 -16.65 0.21 -4.32
N GLU A 315 -15.57 0.07 -5.07
CA GLU A 315 -14.60 1.13 -5.28
C GLU A 315 -14.46 1.44 -6.77
N ILE A 316 -13.98 2.63 -7.05
CA ILE A 316 -13.72 3.08 -8.41
C ILE A 316 -12.29 3.56 -8.55
N ILE A 317 -11.72 3.28 -9.72
CA ILE A 317 -10.48 3.91 -10.20
C ILE A 317 -10.89 4.91 -11.27
N ILE A 318 -10.36 6.11 -11.17
CA ILE A 318 -10.66 7.23 -12.05
C ILE A 318 -9.37 7.66 -12.75
N LEU A 319 -9.44 7.83 -14.06
CA LEU A 319 -8.34 8.25 -14.92
C LEU A 319 -8.78 9.46 -15.76
N PRO A 320 -7.85 10.29 -16.26
CA PRO A 320 -8.15 11.28 -17.28
C PRO A 320 -8.75 10.64 -18.54
N LEU A 321 -9.41 11.44 -19.42
CA LEU A 321 -9.99 10.95 -20.67
C LEU A 321 -8.95 10.35 -21.62
#